data_0137f25d467fdd75b79ae592bb32732c
#
_entry.id   0137f25d467fdd75b79ae592bb32732c
#
_cell.length_a   1.000
_cell.length_b   1.000
_cell.length_c   1.000
_cell.angle_alpha   90.00
_cell.angle_beta   90.00
_cell.angle_gamma   90.00
#
_symmetry.space_group_name_H-M   'P 1'
#
loop_
_entity.id
_entity.type
_entity.pdbx_description
1 polymer ?
#
loop_
_entity_poly.entity_id
_entity_poly.type
_entity_poly.pdbx_seq_one_letter_code
_entity_poly.pdbx_strand_id
1 'polypeptide(L)'
;MPEYLTYLAQVSGGLILLVWGGDRFVYGASAVARNLGVTPLMIGLTIVSFATSAPEFLVSTVAAVRGEPGLAIGNAIGSNIANIGLVLGAVALIHPIKLHTTNAQREMGILIVVTFMTVFLFSDSLLTRVDGIVLLICLIIFGIWVVRRGAALHAPATLRSPPRNPKQLSNDTDIENDIKTIVAIFWVVIGLVTLLAGAELLVKGAVSIARDFGVSEIIIGITLVALATSLPELVVSVVGAFRGEYGLVLGNIVGSNIFNLLGVVGVAAVIPDTPIELPPNVLSLHLVV
;
A
#
# COMPACT_ATOMS: atom_id res chain seq x y z
N MET A 1 -18.61 -31.76 -7.26
CA MET A 1 -18.76 -30.92 -8.49
C MET A 1 -19.36 -29.53 -8.24
N PRO A 2 -20.50 -29.35 -7.51
CA PRO A 2 -21.03 -28.00 -7.27
C PRO A 2 -20.07 -27.09 -6.49
N GLU A 3 -19.30 -27.61 -5.54
CA GLU A 3 -18.37 -26.85 -4.70
C GLU A 3 -17.20 -26.25 -5.49
N TYR A 4 -16.61 -27.02 -6.41
CA TYR A 4 -15.55 -26.52 -7.29
C TYR A 4 -16.01 -25.38 -8.20
N LEU A 5 -17.26 -25.45 -8.70
CA LEU A 5 -17.84 -24.36 -9.47
C LEU A 5 -17.98 -23.09 -8.61
N THR A 6 -18.32 -23.25 -7.33
CA THR A 6 -18.39 -22.12 -6.39
C THR A 6 -17.01 -21.51 -6.16
N TYR A 7 -15.97 -22.34 -5.93
CA TYR A 7 -14.61 -21.85 -5.73
C TYR A 7 -14.06 -21.14 -6.98
N LEU A 8 -14.31 -21.73 -8.17
CA LEU A 8 -13.92 -21.10 -9.43
C LEU A 8 -14.68 -19.79 -9.67
N ALA A 9 -15.96 -19.71 -9.32
CA ALA A 9 -16.74 -18.48 -9.41
C ALA A 9 -16.22 -17.43 -8.42
N GLN A 10 -15.80 -17.83 -7.21
CA GLN A 10 -15.17 -16.94 -6.24
C GLN A 10 -13.83 -16.39 -6.76
N VAL A 11 -12.97 -17.25 -7.26
CA VAL A 11 -11.67 -16.83 -7.81
C VAL A 11 -11.85 -15.91 -9.02
N SER A 12 -12.66 -16.30 -9.99
CA SER A 12 -12.86 -15.49 -11.20
C SER A 12 -13.62 -14.19 -10.92
N GLY A 13 -14.68 -14.26 -10.12
CA GLY A 13 -15.44 -13.08 -9.69
C GLY A 13 -14.59 -12.14 -8.83
N GLY A 14 -13.82 -12.70 -7.91
CA GLY A 14 -12.87 -11.96 -7.10
C GLY A 14 -11.82 -11.23 -7.95
N LEU A 15 -11.24 -11.90 -8.94
CA LEU A 15 -10.27 -11.29 -9.85
C LEU A 15 -10.88 -10.14 -10.67
N ILE A 16 -12.09 -10.33 -11.22
CA ILE A 16 -12.81 -9.28 -11.97
C ILE A 16 -13.07 -8.06 -11.08
N LEU A 17 -13.60 -8.27 -9.86
CA LEU A 17 -13.88 -7.19 -8.92
C LEU A 17 -12.59 -6.48 -8.50
N LEU A 18 -11.53 -7.22 -8.26
CA LEU A 18 -10.23 -6.72 -7.82
C LEU A 18 -9.61 -5.82 -8.90
N VAL A 19 -9.59 -6.25 -10.16
CA VAL A 19 -9.05 -5.47 -11.27
C VAL A 19 -9.92 -4.25 -11.56
N TRP A 20 -11.26 -4.42 -11.63
CA TRP A 20 -12.19 -3.31 -11.87
C TRP A 20 -12.15 -2.29 -10.71
N GLY A 21 -12.16 -2.77 -9.47
CA GLY A 21 -12.07 -1.93 -8.28
C GLY A 21 -10.77 -1.12 -8.25
N GLY A 22 -9.64 -1.78 -8.54
CA GLY A 22 -8.33 -1.12 -8.65
C GLY A 22 -8.30 -0.05 -9.74
N ASP A 23 -8.90 -0.34 -10.91
CA ASP A 23 -9.01 0.62 -12.00
C ASP A 23 -9.80 1.88 -11.60
N ARG A 24 -10.95 1.70 -10.94
CA ARG A 24 -11.79 2.81 -10.48
C ARG A 24 -11.15 3.57 -9.32
N PHE A 25 -10.48 2.87 -8.44
CA PHE A 25 -9.74 3.48 -7.32
C PHE A 25 -8.60 4.37 -7.82
N VAL A 26 -7.76 3.88 -8.72
CA VAL A 26 -6.67 4.66 -9.33
C VAL A 26 -7.21 5.86 -10.11
N TYR A 27 -8.26 5.66 -10.91
CA TYR A 27 -8.92 6.75 -11.64
C TYR A 27 -9.42 7.85 -10.70
N GLY A 28 -10.13 7.47 -9.64
CA GLY A 28 -10.63 8.41 -8.63
C GLY A 28 -9.49 9.13 -7.89
N ALA A 29 -8.47 8.38 -7.45
CA ALA A 29 -7.33 8.93 -6.71
C ALA A 29 -6.53 9.94 -7.55
N SER A 30 -6.28 9.63 -8.82
CA SER A 30 -5.61 10.55 -9.76
C SER A 30 -6.43 11.80 -10.03
N ALA A 31 -7.76 11.68 -10.14
CA ALA A 31 -8.65 12.83 -10.29
C ALA A 31 -8.69 13.68 -9.02
N VAL A 32 -8.71 13.08 -7.83
CA VAL A 32 -8.60 13.81 -6.56
C VAL A 32 -7.28 14.59 -6.50
N ALA A 33 -6.16 13.96 -6.91
CA ALA A 33 -4.86 14.62 -6.94
C ALA A 33 -4.89 15.88 -7.84
N ARG A 34 -5.43 15.74 -9.06
CA ARG A 34 -5.57 16.86 -10.00
C ARG A 34 -6.46 17.97 -9.44
N ASN A 35 -7.63 17.62 -8.94
CA ASN A 35 -8.60 18.60 -8.42
C ASN A 35 -8.11 19.34 -7.18
N LEU A 36 -7.33 18.68 -6.33
CA LEU A 36 -6.70 19.29 -5.16
C LEU A 36 -5.39 20.02 -5.50
N GLY A 37 -4.90 19.93 -6.75
CA GLY A 37 -3.62 20.51 -7.16
C GLY A 37 -2.40 19.90 -6.50
N VAL A 38 -2.53 18.69 -5.89
CA VAL A 38 -1.42 17.95 -5.29
C VAL A 38 -0.84 16.95 -6.27
N THR A 39 0.41 16.54 -6.04
CA THR A 39 1.02 15.55 -6.93
C THR A 39 0.41 14.16 -6.73
N PRO A 40 0.29 13.32 -7.77
CA PRO A 40 -0.14 11.93 -7.63
C PRO A 40 0.70 11.14 -6.62
N LEU A 41 2.01 11.43 -6.51
CA LEU A 41 2.90 10.86 -5.51
C LEU A 41 2.38 11.09 -4.07
N MET A 42 1.90 12.30 -3.77
CA MET A 42 1.40 12.62 -2.42
C MET A 42 0.08 11.91 -2.11
N ILE A 43 -0.83 11.80 -3.08
CA ILE A 43 -2.05 11.01 -2.91
C ILE A 43 -1.71 9.53 -2.74
N GLY A 44 -0.71 9.03 -3.48
CA GLY A 44 -0.17 7.68 -3.32
C GLY A 44 0.37 7.42 -1.90
N LEU A 45 1.20 8.35 -1.39
CA LEU A 45 1.80 8.28 -0.04
C LEU A 45 0.78 8.37 1.12
N THR A 46 -0.42 8.86 0.87
CA THR A 46 -1.43 9.12 1.91
C THR A 46 -2.68 8.28 1.70
N ILE A 47 -3.62 8.79 0.89
CA ILE A 47 -4.94 8.18 0.74
C ILE A 47 -4.84 6.76 0.19
N VAL A 48 -4.01 6.57 -0.84
CA VAL A 48 -3.92 5.27 -1.51
C VAL A 48 -3.23 4.25 -0.61
N SER A 49 -2.05 4.57 -0.08
CA SER A 49 -1.30 3.64 0.79
C SER A 49 -2.05 3.31 2.07
N PHE A 50 -2.68 4.30 2.73
CA PHE A 50 -3.49 4.05 3.91
C PHE A 50 -4.68 3.14 3.61
N ALA A 51 -5.36 3.36 2.48
CA ALA A 51 -6.54 2.60 2.08
C ALA A 51 -6.18 1.15 1.69
N THR A 52 -5.09 0.94 0.96
CA THR A 52 -4.66 -0.40 0.54
C THR A 52 -4.07 -1.20 1.70
N SER A 53 -3.35 -0.55 2.63
CA SER A 53 -2.79 -1.20 3.83
C SER A 53 -3.77 -1.31 5.01
N ALA A 54 -5.04 -0.97 4.81
CA ALA A 54 -6.07 -1.16 5.84
C ALA A 54 -6.26 -2.64 6.24
N PRO A 55 -6.22 -3.63 5.32
CA PRO A 55 -6.27 -5.05 5.68
C PRO A 55 -5.10 -5.46 6.59
N GLU A 56 -3.88 -5.06 6.29
CA GLU A 56 -2.69 -5.33 7.10
C GLU A 56 -2.86 -4.78 8.50
N PHE A 57 -3.32 -3.53 8.60
CA PHE A 57 -3.56 -2.88 9.89
C PHE A 57 -4.63 -3.63 10.71
N LEU A 58 -5.73 -4.01 10.08
CA LEU A 58 -6.82 -4.73 10.74
C LEU A 58 -6.37 -6.12 11.22
N VAL A 59 -5.73 -6.91 10.34
CA VAL A 59 -5.24 -8.25 10.65
C VAL A 59 -4.25 -8.20 11.81
N SER A 60 -3.29 -7.28 11.75
CA SER A 60 -2.26 -7.12 12.78
C SER A 60 -2.85 -6.62 14.10
N THR A 61 -3.83 -5.71 14.07
CA THR A 61 -4.53 -5.26 15.28
C THR A 61 -5.27 -6.41 15.94
N VAL A 62 -6.01 -7.21 15.17
CA VAL A 62 -6.73 -8.39 15.68
C VAL A 62 -5.77 -9.44 16.24
N ALA A 63 -4.65 -9.70 15.57
CA ALA A 63 -3.62 -10.62 16.06
C ALA A 63 -3.03 -10.14 17.39
N ALA A 64 -2.68 -8.86 17.51
CA ALA A 64 -2.15 -8.29 18.74
C ALA A 64 -3.16 -8.37 19.90
N VAL A 65 -4.45 -8.08 19.66
CA VAL A 65 -5.54 -8.20 20.66
C VAL A 65 -5.73 -9.65 21.11
N ARG A 66 -5.50 -10.63 20.21
CA ARG A 66 -5.58 -12.06 20.52
C ARG A 66 -4.35 -12.61 21.26
N GLY A 67 -3.36 -11.77 21.54
CA GLY A 67 -2.12 -12.21 22.18
C GLY A 67 -1.13 -12.87 21.23
N GLU A 68 -1.24 -12.60 19.94
CA GLU A 68 -0.37 -13.09 18.86
C GLU A 68 0.44 -11.94 18.21
N PRO A 69 1.17 -11.12 18.98
CA PRO A 69 1.85 -9.94 18.44
C PRO A 69 2.96 -10.30 17.44
N GLY A 70 3.56 -11.49 17.55
CA GLY A 70 4.52 -11.99 16.57
C GLY A 70 3.92 -12.15 15.17
N LEU A 71 2.65 -12.57 15.07
CA LEU A 71 1.93 -12.62 13.80
C LEU A 71 1.71 -11.21 13.23
N ALA A 72 1.38 -10.23 14.08
CA ALA A 72 1.20 -8.85 13.67
C ALA A 72 2.47 -8.24 13.08
N ILE A 73 3.62 -8.46 13.74
CA ILE A 73 4.94 -8.00 13.27
C ILE A 73 5.33 -8.73 11.98
N GLY A 74 5.14 -10.05 11.94
CA GLY A 74 5.41 -10.85 10.74
C GLY A 74 4.59 -10.40 9.53
N ASN A 75 3.32 -10.03 9.72
CA ASN A 75 2.47 -9.47 8.68
C ASN A 75 3.02 -8.14 8.15
N ALA A 76 3.41 -7.21 9.03
CA ALA A 76 3.96 -5.91 8.62
C ALA A 76 5.26 -6.05 7.83
N ILE A 77 6.18 -6.89 8.30
CA ILE A 77 7.47 -7.13 7.63
C ILE A 77 7.25 -7.87 6.31
N GLY A 78 6.41 -8.92 6.32
CA GLY A 78 6.08 -9.70 5.14
C GLY A 78 5.44 -8.86 4.03
N SER A 79 4.52 -7.96 4.38
CA SER A 79 3.91 -7.03 3.43
C SER A 79 4.94 -6.04 2.86
N ASN A 80 5.92 -5.57 3.66
CA ASN A 80 7.00 -4.74 3.14
C ASN A 80 7.90 -5.50 2.15
N ILE A 81 8.23 -6.74 2.45
CA ILE A 81 8.97 -7.62 1.53
C ILE A 81 8.17 -7.81 0.23
N ALA A 82 6.87 -8.10 0.34
CA ALA A 82 5.99 -8.26 -0.81
C ALA A 82 5.89 -6.96 -1.63
N ASN A 83 5.78 -5.81 -0.98
CA ASN A 83 5.69 -4.51 -1.65
C ASN A 83 6.97 -4.18 -2.45
N ILE A 84 8.14 -4.48 -1.92
CA ILE A 84 9.41 -4.25 -2.64
C ILE A 84 9.69 -5.38 -3.63
N GLY A 85 9.62 -6.64 -3.22
CA GLY A 85 9.97 -7.78 -4.07
C GLY A 85 8.94 -8.06 -5.16
N LEU A 86 7.67 -8.15 -4.79
CA LEU A 86 6.60 -8.51 -5.72
C LEU A 86 5.97 -7.29 -6.40
N VAL A 87 5.51 -6.29 -5.62
CA VAL A 87 4.73 -5.17 -6.20
C VAL A 87 5.65 -4.27 -7.04
N LEU A 88 6.74 -3.77 -6.47
CA LEU A 88 7.70 -2.95 -7.21
C LEU A 88 8.36 -3.75 -8.34
N GLY A 89 8.70 -5.01 -8.12
CA GLY A 89 9.24 -5.92 -9.12
C GLY A 89 8.29 -6.12 -10.29
N ALA A 90 7.01 -6.41 -10.04
CA ALA A 90 5.98 -6.55 -11.09
C ALA A 90 5.81 -5.27 -11.91
N VAL A 91 5.73 -4.12 -11.23
CA VAL A 91 5.62 -2.82 -11.92
C VAL A 91 6.86 -2.53 -12.78
N ALA A 92 8.06 -2.81 -12.27
CA ALA A 92 9.32 -2.59 -13.00
C ALA A 92 9.44 -3.48 -14.26
N LEU A 93 8.88 -4.69 -14.23
CA LEU A 93 8.80 -5.59 -15.38
C LEU A 93 7.82 -5.09 -16.44
N ILE A 94 6.68 -4.51 -16.03
CA ILE A 94 5.65 -3.98 -16.93
C ILE A 94 6.14 -2.67 -17.56
N HIS A 95 6.69 -1.78 -16.75
CA HIS A 95 7.15 -0.47 -17.20
C HIS A 95 8.35 0.02 -16.38
N PRO A 96 9.51 0.31 -17.02
CA PRO A 96 10.66 0.83 -16.32
C PRO A 96 10.35 2.16 -15.62
N ILE A 97 10.41 2.18 -14.29
CA ILE A 97 10.16 3.38 -13.51
C ILE A 97 11.37 4.32 -13.62
N LYS A 98 11.22 5.41 -14.34
CA LYS A 98 12.26 6.44 -14.42
C LYS A 98 12.18 7.34 -13.18
N LEU A 99 13.00 7.09 -12.19
CA LEU A 99 13.11 7.88 -10.96
C LEU A 99 13.87 9.19 -11.21
N HIS A 100 13.33 10.08 -12.06
CA HIS A 100 14.00 11.33 -12.40
C HIS A 100 13.56 12.54 -11.57
N THR A 101 12.71 12.33 -10.55
CA THR A 101 12.23 13.44 -9.71
C THR A 101 12.96 13.43 -8.36
N THR A 102 13.50 14.60 -7.98
CA THR A 102 14.07 14.86 -6.64
C THR A 102 13.07 14.50 -5.50
N ASN A 103 11.78 14.51 -5.80
CA ASN A 103 10.74 14.14 -4.84
C ASN A 103 10.75 12.63 -4.56
N ALA A 104 10.78 11.78 -5.60
CA ALA A 104 10.79 10.32 -5.42
C ALA A 104 12.04 9.85 -4.63
N GLN A 105 13.21 10.43 -4.91
CA GLN A 105 14.45 10.12 -4.18
C GLN A 105 14.35 10.48 -2.70
N ARG A 106 13.69 11.60 -2.37
CA ARG A 106 13.49 12.00 -0.97
C ARG A 106 12.57 11.05 -0.23
N GLU A 107 11.44 10.64 -0.84
CA GLU A 107 10.49 9.73 -0.22
C GLU A 107 11.12 8.33 0.02
N MET A 108 11.93 7.86 -0.92
CA MET A 108 12.76 6.66 -0.71
C MET A 108 13.77 6.85 0.44
N GLY A 109 14.37 8.03 0.56
CA GLY A 109 15.25 8.35 1.69
C GLY A 109 14.54 8.32 3.03
N ILE A 110 13.29 8.79 3.10
CA ILE A 110 12.46 8.71 4.31
C ILE A 110 12.17 7.24 4.65
N LEU A 111 11.79 6.42 3.67
CA LEU A 111 11.57 5.00 3.90
C LEU A 111 12.81 4.32 4.47
N ILE A 112 14.00 4.60 3.92
CA ILE A 112 15.27 4.08 4.42
C ILE A 112 15.49 4.50 5.88
N VAL A 113 15.28 5.78 6.22
CA VAL A 113 15.43 6.26 7.60
C VAL A 113 14.44 5.57 8.54
N VAL A 114 13.18 5.42 8.14
CA VAL A 114 12.16 4.73 8.92
C VAL A 114 12.52 3.25 9.12
N THR A 115 13.01 2.59 8.08
CA THR A 115 13.48 1.20 8.17
C THR A 115 14.61 1.05 9.16
N PHE A 116 15.66 1.88 9.06
CA PHE A 116 16.79 1.86 10.01
C PHE A 116 16.35 2.18 11.43
N MET A 117 15.44 3.12 11.62
CA MET A 117 14.87 3.43 12.94
C MET A 117 14.15 2.22 13.52
N THR A 118 13.32 1.52 12.75
CA THR A 118 12.60 0.32 13.17
C THR A 118 13.58 -0.82 13.52
N VAL A 119 14.60 -1.04 12.67
CA VAL A 119 15.68 -2.02 12.94
C VAL A 119 16.43 -1.68 14.23
N PHE A 120 16.70 -0.40 14.48
CA PHE A 120 17.33 0.05 15.71
C PHE A 120 16.46 -0.25 16.96
N LEU A 121 15.14 -0.01 16.89
CA LEU A 121 14.22 -0.36 17.96
C LEU A 121 14.12 -1.88 18.21
N PHE A 122 14.42 -2.69 17.19
CA PHE A 122 14.44 -4.15 17.31
C PHE A 122 15.77 -4.72 17.80
N SER A 123 16.81 -3.88 17.97
CA SER A 123 18.19 -4.33 18.21
C SER A 123 18.41 -5.05 19.54
N ASP A 124 17.60 -4.76 20.57
CA ASP A 124 17.62 -5.43 21.86
C ASP A 124 16.70 -6.68 21.90
N SER A 125 16.10 -7.06 20.76
CA SER A 125 15.15 -8.16 20.63
C SER A 125 13.89 -8.03 21.48
N LEU A 126 13.60 -6.84 21.98
CA LEU A 126 12.40 -6.50 22.74
C LEU A 126 11.70 -5.32 22.11
N LEU A 127 10.43 -5.49 21.77
CA LEU A 127 9.61 -4.40 21.32
C LEU A 127 8.63 -3.99 22.42
N THR A 128 8.86 -2.80 22.96
CA THR A 128 8.10 -2.28 24.11
C THR A 128 6.93 -1.39 23.67
N ARG A 129 6.02 -1.09 24.60
CA ARG A 129 4.97 -0.08 24.39
C ARG A 129 5.52 1.29 24.03
N VAL A 130 6.66 1.65 24.61
CA VAL A 130 7.30 2.95 24.36
C VAL A 130 7.73 3.02 22.90
N ASP A 131 8.34 1.95 22.38
CA ASP A 131 8.72 1.86 20.97
C ASP A 131 7.51 1.99 20.04
N GLY A 132 6.41 1.31 20.37
CA GLY A 132 5.15 1.44 19.64
C GLY A 132 4.61 2.88 19.63
N ILE A 133 4.63 3.56 20.76
CA ILE A 133 4.22 4.98 20.86
C ILE A 133 5.13 5.86 20.02
N VAL A 134 6.45 5.65 20.05
CA VAL A 134 7.41 6.38 19.22
C VAL A 134 7.11 6.20 17.75
N LEU A 135 6.86 4.96 17.29
CA LEU A 135 6.50 4.66 15.91
C LEU A 135 5.19 5.38 15.49
N LEU A 136 4.16 5.34 16.34
CA LEU A 136 2.89 6.02 16.06
C LEU A 136 3.02 7.55 16.01
N ILE A 137 3.83 8.13 16.89
CA ILE A 137 4.15 9.56 16.85
C ILE A 137 4.87 9.90 15.55
N CYS A 138 5.83 9.09 15.12
CA CYS A 138 6.52 9.26 13.84
C CYS A 138 5.55 9.17 12.65
N LEU A 139 4.55 8.28 12.70
CA LEU A 139 3.49 8.20 11.68
C LEU A 139 2.68 9.50 11.60
N ILE A 140 2.28 10.04 12.76
CA ILE A 140 1.54 11.30 12.82
C ILE A 140 2.39 12.46 12.26
N ILE A 141 3.66 12.54 12.65
CA ILE A 141 4.61 13.55 12.14
C ILE A 141 4.77 13.41 10.63
N PHE A 142 4.93 12.19 10.12
CA PHE A 142 5.02 11.91 8.69
C PHE A 142 3.74 12.37 7.97
N GLY A 143 2.56 12.01 8.47
CA GLY A 143 1.28 12.42 7.88
C GLY A 143 1.12 13.95 7.83
N ILE A 144 1.42 14.63 8.94
CA ILE A 144 1.40 16.11 9.00
C ILE A 144 2.39 16.71 8.01
N TRP A 145 3.59 16.15 7.91
CA TRP A 145 4.61 16.61 6.98
C TRP A 145 4.17 16.45 5.52
N VAL A 146 3.59 15.30 5.14
CA VAL A 146 3.08 15.07 3.78
C VAL A 146 1.97 16.06 3.44
N VAL A 147 0.99 16.24 4.34
CA VAL A 147 -0.14 17.17 4.13
C VAL A 147 0.34 18.62 3.98
N ARG A 148 1.23 19.08 4.89
CA ARG A 148 1.78 20.46 4.83
C ARG A 148 2.56 20.68 3.54
N ARG A 149 3.29 19.68 3.09
CA ARG A 149 4.05 19.77 1.85
C ARG A 149 3.13 19.80 0.62
N GLY A 150 2.03 19.02 0.62
CA GLY A 150 1.00 19.12 -0.39
C GLY A 150 0.46 20.53 -0.52
N ALA A 151 0.12 21.14 0.60
CA ALA A 151 -0.37 22.49 0.66
C ALA A 151 0.67 23.54 0.17
N ALA A 152 1.96 23.36 0.51
CA ALA A 152 3.03 24.28 0.08
C ALA A 152 3.33 24.21 -1.44
N LEU A 153 2.94 23.11 -2.10
CA LEU A 153 3.06 22.93 -3.54
C LEU A 153 1.92 23.58 -4.32
N HIS A 154 0.91 24.16 -3.66
CA HIS A 154 -0.18 24.95 -4.23
C HIS A 154 0.21 26.38 -4.66
N ALA A 155 1.51 26.72 -4.78
CA ALA A 155 1.92 27.97 -5.42
C ALA A 155 1.38 28.01 -6.86
N PRO A 156 0.84 29.18 -7.30
CA PRO A 156 0.12 29.31 -8.57
C PRO A 156 0.92 28.71 -9.74
N ALA A 157 0.25 27.99 -10.61
CA ALA A 157 0.83 27.31 -11.79
C ALA A 157 1.64 28.22 -12.72
N THR A 158 1.47 29.54 -12.59
CA THR A 158 2.19 30.59 -13.35
C THR A 158 3.70 30.62 -13.11
N LEU A 159 4.21 29.97 -12.05
CA LEU A 159 5.65 29.97 -11.70
C LEU A 159 6.34 28.61 -11.93
N ARG A 160 5.66 27.60 -12.42
CA ARG A 160 6.18 26.20 -12.45
C ARG A 160 6.42 25.58 -13.80
N SER A 161 5.88 26.13 -14.86
CA SER A 161 6.12 25.59 -16.20
C SER A 161 7.12 26.47 -16.94
N PRO A 162 8.25 25.93 -17.41
CA PRO A 162 8.93 26.59 -18.53
C PRO A 162 7.91 26.70 -19.67
N PRO A 163 7.92 27.79 -20.47
CA PRO A 163 6.92 28.01 -21.51
C PRO A 163 6.90 26.78 -22.45
N ARG A 164 5.81 26.02 -22.41
CA ARG A 164 5.56 24.93 -23.36
C ARG A 164 5.53 25.54 -24.76
N ASN A 165 6.31 24.96 -25.65
CA ASN A 165 6.37 25.36 -27.05
C ASN A 165 4.96 25.31 -27.65
N PRO A 166 4.42 26.38 -28.25
CA PRO A 166 3.02 26.46 -28.75
C PRO A 166 2.65 25.36 -29.75
N LYS A 167 3.66 24.70 -30.38
CA LYS A 167 3.44 23.61 -31.32
C LYS A 167 3.11 22.24 -30.67
N GLN A 168 3.21 22.09 -29.35
CA GLN A 168 2.78 20.89 -28.62
C GLN A 168 1.33 20.94 -28.13
N LEU A 169 0.69 22.13 -28.19
CA LEU A 169 -0.70 22.30 -27.77
C LEU A 169 -1.75 21.78 -28.76
N SER A 170 -1.35 21.39 -29.96
CA SER A 170 -2.31 21.01 -31.00
C SER A 170 -2.66 19.52 -31.09
N ASN A 171 -1.98 18.64 -30.32
CA ASN A 171 -2.24 17.20 -30.34
C ASN A 171 -2.78 16.62 -29.01
N ASP A 172 -2.86 17.42 -27.95
CA ASP A 172 -3.43 16.99 -26.66
C ASP A 172 -4.85 17.58 -26.48
N THR A 173 -5.71 17.37 -27.47
CA THR A 173 -7.17 17.56 -27.31
C THR A 173 -7.85 16.30 -26.80
N ASP A 174 -7.19 15.52 -25.97
CA ASP A 174 -7.89 14.69 -25.02
C ASP A 174 -8.36 15.60 -23.89
N ILE A 175 -9.58 16.14 -24.10
CA ILE A 175 -10.42 16.71 -23.05
C ILE A 175 -10.73 15.51 -22.13
N GLU A 176 -9.77 15.16 -21.27
CA GLU A 176 -10.03 14.31 -20.13
C GLU A 176 -11.00 15.11 -19.26
N ASN A 177 -12.28 14.76 -19.34
CA ASN A 177 -13.36 15.39 -18.59
C ASN A 177 -12.94 15.51 -17.14
N ASP A 178 -12.60 16.72 -16.68
CA ASP A 178 -12.31 17.01 -15.28
C ASP A 178 -13.56 16.68 -14.48
N ILE A 179 -13.59 15.46 -13.91
CA ILE A 179 -14.72 15.04 -13.07
C ILE A 179 -14.69 15.87 -11.78
N LYS A 180 -15.89 16.26 -11.31
CA LYS A 180 -16.04 16.98 -10.05
C LYS A 180 -15.41 16.19 -8.91
N THR A 181 -14.79 16.87 -7.96
CA THR A 181 -14.13 16.25 -6.79
C THR A 181 -15.02 15.25 -6.07
N ILE A 182 -16.32 15.54 -5.95
CA ILE A 182 -17.27 14.61 -5.30
C ILE A 182 -17.41 13.30 -6.08
N VAL A 183 -17.37 13.35 -7.41
CA VAL A 183 -17.41 12.15 -8.27
C VAL A 183 -16.09 11.39 -8.20
N ALA A 184 -14.97 12.11 -8.10
CA ALA A 184 -13.65 11.50 -7.90
C ALA A 184 -13.59 10.75 -6.56
N ILE A 185 -14.06 11.36 -5.47
CA ILE A 185 -14.17 10.72 -4.16
C ILE A 185 -15.10 9.51 -4.21
N PHE A 186 -16.24 9.61 -4.90
CA PHE A 186 -17.15 8.46 -5.09
C PHE A 186 -16.41 7.28 -5.74
N TRP A 187 -15.60 7.53 -6.79
CA TRP A 187 -14.83 6.47 -7.42
C TRP A 187 -13.71 5.91 -6.54
N VAL A 188 -13.09 6.74 -5.69
CA VAL A 188 -12.15 6.25 -4.67
C VAL A 188 -12.85 5.29 -3.71
N VAL A 189 -14.01 5.67 -3.17
CA VAL A 189 -14.72 4.84 -2.20
C VAL A 189 -15.23 3.54 -2.82
N ILE A 190 -15.93 3.63 -3.96
CA ILE A 190 -16.49 2.44 -4.64
C ILE A 190 -15.37 1.55 -5.15
N GLY A 191 -14.33 2.13 -5.74
CA GLY A 191 -13.16 1.40 -6.20
C GLY A 191 -12.48 0.64 -5.06
N LEU A 192 -12.26 1.29 -3.91
CA LEU A 192 -11.68 0.67 -2.72
C LEU A 192 -12.54 -0.47 -2.18
N VAL A 193 -13.83 -0.23 -1.96
CA VAL A 193 -14.74 -1.26 -1.44
C VAL A 193 -14.76 -2.48 -2.36
N THR A 194 -14.84 -2.25 -3.67
CA THR A 194 -14.86 -3.33 -4.67
C THR A 194 -13.52 -4.06 -4.75
N LEU A 195 -12.40 -3.32 -4.66
CA LEU A 195 -11.05 -3.86 -4.61
C LEU A 195 -10.87 -4.81 -3.42
N LEU A 196 -11.23 -4.36 -2.21
CA LEU A 196 -11.11 -5.16 -0.99
C LEU A 196 -12.04 -6.38 -1.02
N ALA A 197 -13.29 -6.21 -1.45
CA ALA A 197 -14.24 -7.32 -1.60
C ALA A 197 -13.75 -8.34 -2.63
N GLY A 198 -13.14 -7.88 -3.73
CA GLY A 198 -12.54 -8.71 -4.76
C GLY A 198 -11.36 -9.52 -4.23
N ALA A 199 -10.47 -8.89 -3.45
CA ALA A 199 -9.35 -9.56 -2.80
C ALA A 199 -9.84 -10.66 -1.84
N GLU A 200 -10.78 -10.33 -0.96
CA GLU A 200 -11.36 -11.29 -0.01
C GLU A 200 -12.01 -12.48 -0.72
N LEU A 201 -12.81 -12.22 -1.77
CA LEU A 201 -13.50 -13.27 -2.51
C LEU A 201 -12.51 -14.18 -3.25
N LEU A 202 -11.48 -13.63 -3.89
CA LEU A 202 -10.42 -14.37 -4.57
C LEU A 202 -9.69 -15.29 -3.59
N VAL A 203 -9.30 -14.75 -2.42
CA VAL A 203 -8.59 -15.50 -1.39
C VAL A 203 -9.44 -16.63 -0.83
N LYS A 204 -10.72 -16.38 -0.52
CA LYS A 204 -11.63 -17.44 -0.07
C LYS A 204 -11.69 -18.61 -1.05
N GLY A 205 -11.85 -18.33 -2.33
CA GLY A 205 -11.87 -19.35 -3.37
C GLY A 205 -10.53 -20.10 -3.48
N ALA A 206 -9.41 -19.36 -3.47
CA ALA A 206 -8.07 -19.95 -3.57
C ALA A 206 -7.73 -20.83 -2.37
N VAL A 207 -8.06 -20.40 -1.15
CA VAL A 207 -7.88 -21.16 0.09
C VAL A 207 -8.72 -22.45 0.06
N SER A 208 -9.97 -22.38 -0.37
CA SER A 208 -10.84 -23.56 -0.47
C SER A 208 -10.28 -24.58 -1.46
N ILE A 209 -9.81 -24.12 -2.62
CA ILE A 209 -9.15 -24.98 -3.61
C ILE A 209 -7.89 -25.62 -3.02
N ALA A 210 -7.03 -24.83 -2.36
CA ALA A 210 -5.79 -25.33 -1.77
C ALA A 210 -6.05 -26.40 -0.70
N ARG A 211 -7.08 -26.24 0.13
CA ARG A 211 -7.52 -27.24 1.13
C ARG A 211 -7.95 -28.54 0.48
N ASP A 212 -8.74 -28.47 -0.56
CA ASP A 212 -9.21 -29.65 -1.29
C ASP A 212 -8.05 -30.41 -1.96
N PHE A 213 -6.97 -29.71 -2.34
CA PHE A 213 -5.71 -30.32 -2.81
C PHE A 213 -4.82 -30.84 -1.67
N GLY A 214 -5.26 -30.76 -0.41
CA GLY A 214 -4.52 -31.28 0.75
C GLY A 214 -3.36 -30.38 1.19
N VAL A 215 -3.32 -29.12 0.78
CA VAL A 215 -2.31 -28.16 1.26
C VAL A 215 -2.57 -27.88 2.73
N SER A 216 -1.53 -27.96 3.56
CA SER A 216 -1.66 -27.76 5.00
C SER A 216 -2.06 -26.31 5.35
N GLU A 217 -2.84 -26.13 6.43
CA GLU A 217 -3.28 -24.82 6.92
C GLU A 217 -2.10 -23.88 7.20
N ILE A 218 -0.95 -24.43 7.61
CA ILE A 218 0.27 -23.65 7.84
C ILE A 218 0.78 -23.05 6.53
N ILE A 219 0.86 -23.86 5.47
CA ILE A 219 1.30 -23.38 4.15
C ILE A 219 0.30 -22.37 3.60
N ILE A 220 -1.00 -22.62 3.71
CA ILE A 220 -2.05 -21.68 3.31
C ILE A 220 -1.90 -20.36 4.05
N GLY A 221 -1.72 -20.39 5.37
CA GLY A 221 -1.56 -19.19 6.18
C GLY A 221 -0.31 -18.39 5.83
N ILE A 222 0.83 -19.04 5.69
CA ILE A 222 2.11 -18.36 5.39
C ILE A 222 2.14 -17.80 3.96
N THR A 223 1.49 -18.46 3.00
CA THR A 223 1.56 -18.05 1.58
C THR A 223 0.33 -17.27 1.13
N LEU A 224 -0.84 -17.93 1.07
CA LEU A 224 -2.04 -17.34 0.49
C LEU A 224 -2.59 -16.18 1.32
N VAL A 225 -2.62 -16.30 2.65
CA VAL A 225 -3.14 -15.23 3.51
C VAL A 225 -2.17 -14.06 3.56
N ALA A 226 -0.86 -14.32 3.64
CA ALA A 226 0.15 -13.24 3.61
C ALA A 226 0.18 -12.48 2.27
N LEU A 227 0.04 -13.19 1.15
CA LEU A 227 -0.07 -12.53 -0.16
C LEU A 227 -1.40 -11.80 -0.34
N ALA A 228 -2.45 -12.30 0.30
CA ALA A 228 -3.80 -11.76 0.18
C ALA A 228 -3.92 -10.32 0.65
N THR A 229 -3.25 -9.98 1.74
CA THR A 229 -3.28 -8.62 2.27
C THR A 229 -2.58 -7.63 1.34
N SER A 230 -1.53 -8.05 0.63
CA SER A 230 -0.81 -7.19 -0.33
C SER A 230 -1.38 -7.21 -1.77
N LEU A 231 -2.48 -7.93 -2.02
CA LEU A 231 -3.15 -7.92 -3.33
C LEU A 231 -3.70 -6.53 -3.72
N PRO A 232 -4.30 -5.75 -2.81
CA PRO A 232 -4.74 -4.41 -3.13
C PRO A 232 -3.59 -3.52 -3.62
N GLU A 233 -2.44 -3.53 -2.92
CA GLU A 233 -1.23 -2.81 -3.31
C GLU A 233 -0.74 -3.23 -4.70
N LEU A 234 -0.68 -4.54 -4.94
CA LEU A 234 -0.24 -5.09 -6.22
C LEU A 234 -1.13 -4.60 -7.36
N VAL A 235 -2.44 -4.75 -7.23
CA VAL A 235 -3.36 -4.39 -8.29
C VAL A 235 -3.41 -2.89 -8.53
N VAL A 236 -3.46 -2.08 -7.48
CA VAL A 236 -3.43 -0.62 -7.60
C VAL A 236 -2.14 -0.15 -8.27
N SER A 237 -1.00 -0.75 -7.91
CA SER A 237 0.29 -0.39 -8.51
C SER A 237 0.41 -0.85 -9.96
N VAL A 238 -0.04 -2.06 -10.30
CA VAL A 238 -0.04 -2.58 -11.68
C VAL A 238 -0.98 -1.76 -12.56
N VAL A 239 -2.21 -1.52 -12.12
CA VAL A 239 -3.19 -0.69 -12.85
C VAL A 239 -2.68 0.74 -12.99
N GLY A 240 -2.11 1.31 -11.92
CA GLY A 240 -1.50 2.64 -11.94
C GLY A 240 -0.37 2.75 -12.97
N ALA A 241 0.46 1.70 -13.08
CA ALA A 241 1.53 1.63 -14.09
C ALA A 241 0.97 1.59 -15.51
N PHE A 242 -0.08 0.79 -15.77
CA PHE A 242 -0.75 0.76 -17.08
C PHE A 242 -1.43 2.08 -17.43
N ARG A 243 -1.88 2.86 -16.44
CA ARG A 243 -2.45 4.19 -16.63
C ARG A 243 -1.40 5.31 -16.74
N GLY A 244 -0.11 4.99 -16.58
CA GLY A 244 0.98 5.99 -16.58
C GLY A 244 1.05 6.83 -15.31
N GLU A 245 0.33 6.45 -14.24
CA GLU A 245 0.26 7.16 -12.96
C GLU A 245 1.43 6.77 -12.03
N TYR A 246 2.67 6.82 -12.55
CA TYR A 246 3.86 6.35 -11.83
C TYR A 246 4.12 7.04 -10.50
N GLY A 247 3.72 8.31 -10.37
CA GLY A 247 3.80 9.04 -9.11
C GLY A 247 2.92 8.40 -8.05
N LEU A 248 1.68 8.06 -8.40
CA LEU A 248 0.74 7.38 -7.50
C LEU A 248 1.24 5.99 -7.11
N VAL A 249 1.78 5.23 -8.07
CA VAL A 249 2.36 3.90 -7.85
C VAL A 249 3.51 3.95 -6.84
N LEU A 250 4.48 4.83 -7.05
CA LEU A 250 5.61 5.00 -6.13
C LEU A 250 5.14 5.46 -4.76
N GLY A 251 4.19 6.40 -4.72
CA GLY A 251 3.59 6.85 -3.48
C GLY A 251 2.91 5.72 -2.72
N ASN A 252 2.14 4.88 -3.42
CA ASN A 252 1.50 3.70 -2.83
C ASN A 252 2.53 2.77 -2.22
N ILE A 253 3.53 2.33 -2.97
CA ILE A 253 4.56 1.39 -2.50
C ILE A 253 5.33 1.95 -1.30
N VAL A 254 5.86 3.16 -1.41
CA VAL A 254 6.64 3.79 -0.32
C VAL A 254 5.75 4.08 0.89
N GLY A 255 4.55 4.61 0.67
CA GLY A 255 3.60 4.94 1.72
C GLY A 255 3.13 3.71 2.50
N SER A 256 2.80 2.61 1.80
CA SER A 256 2.40 1.35 2.43
C SER A 256 3.53 0.76 3.28
N ASN A 257 4.78 0.81 2.82
CA ASN A 257 5.93 0.36 3.61
C ASN A 257 6.13 1.22 4.87
N ILE A 258 6.04 2.55 4.75
CA ILE A 258 6.14 3.45 5.92
C ILE A 258 4.97 3.21 6.87
N PHE A 259 3.75 3.05 6.35
CA PHE A 259 2.56 2.79 7.17
C PHE A 259 2.65 1.45 7.91
N ASN A 260 3.17 0.41 7.27
CA ASN A 260 3.38 -0.89 7.91
C ASN A 260 4.40 -0.79 9.04
N LEU A 261 5.55 -0.13 8.84
CA LEU A 261 6.58 0.02 9.87
C LEU A 261 6.13 0.94 11.02
N LEU A 262 5.53 2.07 10.72
CA LEU A 262 5.16 3.04 11.75
C LEU A 262 3.78 2.75 12.36
N GLY A 263 2.80 2.37 11.55
CA GLY A 263 1.42 2.17 11.96
C GLY A 263 1.17 0.76 12.45
N VAL A 264 1.41 -0.24 11.60
CA VAL A 264 1.07 -1.63 11.92
C VAL A 264 1.94 -2.16 13.05
N VAL A 265 3.27 -2.01 12.95
CA VAL A 265 4.20 -2.40 14.05
C VAL A 265 3.94 -1.56 15.30
N GLY A 266 3.71 -0.26 15.13
CA GLY A 266 3.41 0.64 16.25
C GLY A 266 2.20 0.19 17.06
N VAL A 267 1.07 -0.11 16.39
CA VAL A 267 -0.14 -0.62 17.06
C VAL A 267 0.09 -2.00 17.67
N ALA A 268 0.77 -2.90 16.94
CA ALA A 268 1.09 -4.23 17.47
C ALA A 268 1.91 -4.17 18.77
N ALA A 269 2.79 -3.18 18.92
CA ALA A 269 3.62 -2.99 20.10
C ALA A 269 2.86 -2.32 21.27
N VAL A 270 1.86 -1.47 20.99
CA VAL A 270 1.12 -0.75 22.05
C VAL A 270 0.06 -1.61 22.73
N ILE A 271 -0.55 -2.55 22.02
CA ILE A 271 -1.68 -3.35 22.51
C ILE A 271 -1.27 -4.29 23.65
N PRO A 272 -0.22 -5.12 23.56
CA PRO A 272 0.15 -6.05 24.63
C PRO A 272 0.60 -5.35 25.91
N ASP A 273 0.32 -5.97 27.06
CA ASP A 273 0.77 -5.45 28.38
C ASP A 273 2.24 -5.75 28.64
N THR A 274 2.80 -6.76 28.00
CA THR A 274 4.20 -7.18 28.15
C THR A 274 4.99 -6.87 26.89
N PRO A 275 6.31 -6.60 26.99
CA PRO A 275 7.16 -6.46 25.81
C PRO A 275 7.09 -7.70 24.92
N ILE A 276 7.17 -7.48 23.62
CA ILE A 276 7.17 -8.54 22.63
C ILE A 276 8.60 -9.00 22.42
N GLU A 277 8.86 -10.29 22.68
CA GLU A 277 10.14 -10.90 22.35
C GLU A 277 10.21 -11.18 20.85
N LEU A 278 11.21 -10.62 20.19
CA LEU A 278 11.44 -10.80 18.76
C LEU A 278 12.40 -11.98 18.54
N PRO A 279 12.05 -12.94 17.65
CA PRO A 279 12.98 -13.98 17.27
C PRO A 279 14.29 -13.39 16.70
N PRO A 280 15.46 -13.98 16.99
CA PRO A 280 16.76 -13.49 16.49
C PRO A 280 16.82 -13.33 14.97
N ASN A 281 16.00 -14.07 14.24
CA ASN A 281 15.95 -14.06 12.77
C ASN A 281 15.22 -12.86 12.18
N VAL A 282 14.44 -12.12 12.99
CA VAL A 282 13.69 -10.94 12.50
C VAL A 282 14.65 -9.84 12.07
N LEU A 283 15.76 -9.65 12.80
CA LEU A 283 16.79 -8.67 12.43
C LEU A 283 17.50 -9.04 11.11
N SER A 284 17.77 -10.33 10.88
CA SER A 284 18.39 -10.78 9.63
C SER A 284 17.47 -10.62 8.43
N LEU A 285 16.17 -10.83 8.59
CA LEU A 285 15.14 -10.60 7.56
C LEU A 285 15.00 -9.12 7.20
N HIS A 286 15.07 -8.21 8.20
CA HIS A 286 15.01 -6.77 7.97
C HIS A 286 16.24 -6.21 7.26
N LEU A 287 17.41 -6.84 7.42
CA LEU A 287 18.66 -6.40 6.78
C LEU A 287 18.82 -6.87 5.33
N VAL A 288 18.02 -7.85 4.90
CA VAL A 288 18.07 -8.43 3.55
C VAL A 288 17.10 -7.73 2.59
N VAL A 289 16.17 -6.94 3.08
CA VAL A 289 15.16 -6.19 2.31
C VAL A 289 15.44 -4.71 2.32
#